data_1138daa2040d5f8668d48f23394b13f8
#
_entry.id   1138daa2040d5f8668d48f23394b13f8
#
_cell.length_a   1.000
_cell.length_b   1.000
_cell.length_c   1.000
_cell.angle_alpha   90.00
_cell.angle_beta   90.00
_cell.angle_gamma   90.00
#
_symmetry.space_group_name_H-M   'P 1'
#
loop_
_entity.id
_entity.type
_entity.pdbx_description
1 polymer ?
#
loop_
_entity_poly.entity_id
_entity_poly.type
_entity_poly.pdbx_seq_one_letter_code
_entity_poly.pdbx_strand_id
1 'polypeptide(L)'
;MKIELKRFAYTPFGVFGTLYLQQFQCYTVERPWLGNEPRVSCIPEGLYQMRLSHFNRGGYDCYEILDVPDRSLIKIHIGNTMEDVLGCIALGRDLGCLAGKWAVLRSKLAYEDFMRSLLPRHSAEILIYREVI
;
A
#
# COMPACT_ATOMS: atom_id res chain seq x y z
N MET A 1 -13.23 -3.65 11.04
CA MET A 1 -11.98 -2.84 11.06
C MET A 1 -11.82 -2.14 9.74
N LYS A 2 -11.72 -0.84 9.77
CA LYS A 2 -11.58 -0.01 8.58
C LYS A 2 -10.24 0.71 8.61
N ILE A 3 -9.49 0.53 7.54
CA ILE A 3 -8.21 1.19 7.33
C ILE A 3 -8.44 2.29 6.32
N GLU A 4 -7.73 3.42 6.47
CA GLU A 4 -7.81 4.50 5.49
C GLU A 4 -6.43 4.75 4.90
N LEU A 5 -6.38 4.86 3.57
CA LEU A 5 -5.19 5.27 2.85
C LEU A 5 -5.51 6.59 2.15
N LYS A 6 -4.92 7.66 2.67
CA LYS A 6 -5.07 9.00 2.10
C LYS A 6 -3.87 9.29 1.21
N ARG A 7 -4.09 9.34 -0.10
CA ARG A 7 -3.05 9.68 -1.07
C ARG A 7 -2.87 11.18 -1.09
N PHE A 8 -1.66 11.66 -0.77
CA PHE A 8 -1.42 13.10 -0.71
C PHE A 8 -0.53 13.62 -1.84
N ALA A 9 0.16 12.76 -2.59
CA ALA A 9 1.03 13.19 -3.67
C ALA A 9 0.97 12.20 -4.84
N TYR A 10 0.65 12.72 -6.02
CA TYR A 10 0.69 11.97 -7.26
C TYR A 10 1.87 12.50 -8.07
N THR A 11 2.93 11.71 -8.20
CA THR A 11 4.19 12.13 -8.81
C THR A 11 4.66 11.11 -9.86
N PRO A 12 5.61 11.49 -10.72
CA PRO A 12 6.22 10.52 -11.64
C PRO A 12 7.00 9.40 -10.92
N PHE A 13 7.35 9.60 -9.66
CA PHE A 13 8.08 8.62 -8.85
C PHE A 13 7.16 7.76 -8.00
N GLY A 14 5.86 7.88 -8.18
CA GLY A 14 4.86 7.11 -7.48
C GLY A 14 3.79 7.97 -6.84
N VAL A 15 2.81 7.28 -6.28
CA VAL A 15 1.76 7.90 -5.47
C VAL A 15 2.13 7.64 -4.01
N PHE A 16 2.20 8.70 -3.23
CA PHE A 16 2.55 8.64 -1.82
C PHE A 16 1.34 8.97 -0.97
N GLY A 17 1.21 8.28 0.15
CA GLY A 17 0.06 8.47 1.02
C GLY A 17 0.38 8.18 2.46
N THR A 18 -0.64 8.35 3.31
CA THR A 18 -0.60 7.98 4.72
C THR A 18 -1.67 6.92 4.96
N LEU A 19 -1.29 5.85 5.61
CA LEU A 19 -2.19 4.78 5.99
C LEU A 19 -2.48 4.91 7.48
N TYR A 20 -3.77 4.90 7.82
CA TYR A 20 -4.25 5.05 9.19
C TYR A 20 -5.00 3.79 9.61
N LEU A 21 -4.65 3.27 10.78
CA LEU A 21 -5.28 2.10 11.38
C LEU A 21 -5.32 2.30 12.89
N GLN A 22 -6.44 2.74 13.41
CA GLN A 22 -6.59 3.06 14.84
C GLN A 22 -5.50 4.05 15.26
N GLN A 23 -4.58 3.64 16.16
CA GLN A 23 -3.47 4.48 16.62
C GLN A 23 -2.20 4.30 15.81
N PHE A 24 -2.21 3.39 14.83
CA PHE A 24 -1.06 3.16 13.94
C PHE A 24 -1.17 4.03 12.72
N GLN A 25 -0.04 4.54 12.28
CA GLN A 25 0.04 5.36 11.09
C GLN A 25 1.40 5.16 10.44
N CYS A 26 1.43 5.08 9.11
CA CYS A 26 2.67 4.98 8.34
C CYS A 26 2.48 5.63 6.97
N TYR A 27 3.58 5.71 6.21
CA TYR A 27 3.54 6.19 4.84
C TYR A 27 3.41 5.04 3.86
N THR A 28 2.95 5.35 2.65
CA THR A 28 2.78 4.36 1.58
C THR A 28 3.39 4.85 0.29
N VAL A 29 3.83 3.91 -0.55
CA VAL A 29 4.20 4.17 -1.93
C VAL A 29 3.50 3.17 -2.84
N GLU A 30 3.02 3.69 -3.98
CA GLU A 30 2.38 2.92 -5.04
C GLU A 30 2.95 3.38 -6.37
N ARG A 31 2.67 2.63 -7.44
CA ARG A 31 2.95 3.06 -8.80
C ARG A 31 2.20 4.35 -9.12
N PRO A 32 2.68 5.17 -10.07
CA PRO A 32 1.91 6.32 -10.55
C PRO A 32 0.55 5.88 -11.10
N TRP A 33 -0.40 6.81 -11.13
CA TRP A 33 -1.68 6.53 -11.77
C TRP A 33 -1.52 6.50 -13.29
N LEU A 34 -1.75 5.33 -13.88
CA LEU A 34 -1.68 5.12 -15.33
C LEU A 34 -2.93 4.40 -15.82
N GLY A 35 -4.11 4.98 -15.50
CA GLY A 35 -5.38 4.48 -15.99
C GLY A 35 -5.75 3.08 -15.52
N ASN A 36 -5.30 2.69 -14.33
CA ASN A 36 -5.54 1.35 -13.78
C ASN A 36 -4.89 0.22 -14.60
N GLU A 37 -3.89 0.53 -15.41
CA GLU A 37 -3.19 -0.49 -16.22
C GLU A 37 -2.51 -1.51 -15.31
N PRO A 38 -2.75 -2.82 -15.51
CA PRO A 38 -2.12 -3.85 -14.67
C PRO A 38 -0.61 -3.73 -14.63
N ARG A 39 -0.05 -3.90 -13.43
CA ARG A 39 1.39 -3.96 -13.13
C ARG A 39 2.11 -2.62 -13.21
N VAL A 40 1.57 -1.62 -13.87
CA VAL A 40 2.24 -0.31 -14.03
C VAL A 40 1.52 0.83 -13.34
N SER A 41 0.24 0.66 -13.00
CA SER A 41 -0.58 1.69 -12.36
C SER A 41 -0.92 1.32 -10.94
N CYS A 42 -1.06 2.31 -10.07
CA CYS A 42 -1.74 2.12 -8.80
C CYS A 42 -3.22 1.81 -9.08
N ILE A 43 -3.93 1.27 -8.09
CA ILE A 43 -5.34 0.92 -8.23
C ILE A 43 -6.24 2.15 -8.06
N PRO A 44 -7.49 2.09 -8.54
CA PRO A 44 -8.42 3.21 -8.37
C PRO A 44 -8.73 3.47 -6.90
N GLU A 45 -9.12 4.71 -6.60
CA GLU A 45 -9.70 5.05 -5.32
C GLU A 45 -10.99 4.25 -5.11
N GLY A 46 -11.30 3.95 -3.86
CA GLY A 46 -12.52 3.21 -3.53
C GLY A 46 -12.44 2.53 -2.17
N LEU A 47 -13.55 1.91 -1.82
CA LEU A 47 -13.65 1.09 -0.62
C LEU A 47 -13.52 -0.37 -1.03
N TYR A 48 -12.55 -1.06 -0.45
CA TYR A 48 -12.24 -2.44 -0.79
C TYR A 48 -12.25 -3.33 0.44
N GLN A 49 -12.57 -4.60 0.23
CA GLN A 49 -12.37 -5.62 1.25
C GLN A 49 -10.97 -6.18 1.13
N MET A 50 -10.39 -6.55 2.27
CA MET A 50 -9.08 -7.21 2.33
C MET A 50 -9.21 -8.52 3.06
N ARG A 51 -8.35 -9.48 2.73
CA ARG A 51 -8.24 -10.72 3.48
C ARG A 51 -6.78 -11.11 3.67
N LEU A 52 -6.52 -11.87 4.73
CA LEU A 52 -5.20 -12.43 5.00
C LEU A 52 -4.82 -13.41 3.89
N SER A 53 -3.63 -13.28 3.36
CA SER A 53 -3.11 -14.02 2.23
C SER A 53 -1.61 -14.22 2.42
N HIS A 54 -0.91 -14.59 1.35
CA HIS A 54 0.53 -14.83 1.40
C HIS A 54 1.22 -14.13 0.24
N PHE A 55 2.37 -13.51 0.52
CA PHE A 55 3.20 -12.88 -0.50
C PHE A 55 4.32 -13.86 -0.87
N ASN A 56 4.12 -14.58 -1.98
CA ASN A 56 5.02 -15.69 -2.35
C ASN A 56 6.46 -15.24 -2.62
N ARG A 57 6.65 -14.09 -3.25
CA ARG A 57 7.99 -13.56 -3.53
C ARG A 57 8.78 -13.27 -2.27
N GLY A 58 8.13 -12.79 -1.23
CA GLY A 58 8.78 -12.47 0.04
C GLY A 58 8.75 -13.59 1.05
N GLY A 59 7.87 -14.57 0.87
CA GLY A 59 7.74 -15.69 1.79
C GLY A 59 7.11 -15.31 3.13
N TYR A 60 6.17 -14.36 3.15
CA TYR A 60 5.52 -13.93 4.39
C TYR A 60 4.03 -13.66 4.16
N ASP A 61 3.27 -13.64 5.25
CA ASP A 61 1.84 -13.34 5.20
C ASP A 61 1.60 -11.86 4.93
N CYS A 62 0.52 -11.58 4.22
CA CYS A 62 0.13 -10.21 3.87
C CYS A 62 -1.39 -10.11 3.77
N TYR A 63 -1.90 -8.89 3.61
CA TYR A 63 -3.30 -8.67 3.28
C TYR A 63 -3.44 -8.38 1.80
N GLU A 64 -4.41 -9.03 1.18
CA GLU A 64 -4.73 -8.86 -0.23
C GLU A 64 -6.00 -8.02 -0.36
N ILE A 65 -5.98 -7.02 -1.25
CA ILE A 65 -7.13 -6.19 -1.56
C ILE A 65 -7.94 -6.87 -2.64
N LEU A 66 -9.23 -7.10 -2.37
CA LEU A 66 -10.10 -7.93 -3.21
C LEU A 66 -10.97 -7.09 -4.14
N ASP A 67 -11.37 -7.70 -5.25
CA ASP A 67 -12.36 -7.15 -6.18
C ASP A 67 -12.01 -5.76 -6.71
N VAL A 68 -10.74 -5.51 -6.92
CA VAL A 68 -10.30 -4.29 -7.60
C VAL A 68 -10.64 -4.44 -9.09
N PRO A 69 -11.34 -3.48 -9.71
CA PRO A 69 -11.73 -3.58 -11.12
C PRO A 69 -10.51 -3.86 -12.01
N ASP A 70 -10.62 -4.90 -12.83
CA ASP A 70 -9.62 -5.32 -13.81
C ASP A 70 -8.23 -5.65 -13.23
N ARG A 71 -8.14 -5.89 -11.94
CA ARG A 71 -6.88 -6.18 -11.27
C ARG A 71 -7.02 -7.43 -10.40
N SER A 72 -5.88 -8.08 -10.13
CA SER A 72 -5.80 -9.22 -9.23
C SER A 72 -4.47 -9.19 -8.49
N LEU A 73 -4.40 -9.91 -7.38
CA LEU A 73 -3.19 -10.07 -6.58
C LEU A 73 -2.62 -8.74 -6.09
N ILE A 74 -3.49 -7.81 -5.74
CA ILE A 74 -3.09 -6.52 -5.14
C ILE A 74 -2.88 -6.75 -3.66
N LYS A 75 -1.65 -6.57 -3.21
CA LYS A 75 -1.25 -6.88 -1.83
C LYS A 75 -0.52 -5.72 -1.19
N ILE A 76 -0.56 -5.67 0.13
CA ILE A 76 0.23 -4.73 0.91
C ILE A 76 1.48 -5.49 1.35
N HIS A 77 2.66 -5.01 0.96
CA HIS A 77 3.90 -5.72 1.23
C HIS A 77 5.08 -4.78 1.50
N ILE A 78 6.25 -5.35 1.71
CA ILE A 78 7.49 -4.61 1.99
C ILE A 78 8.07 -4.08 0.67
N GLY A 79 8.50 -2.83 0.66
CA GLY A 79 9.14 -2.19 -0.49
C GLY A 79 9.44 -0.74 -0.18
N ASN A 80 10.29 -0.10 -0.97
CA ASN A 80 10.75 1.26 -0.71
C ASN A 80 10.40 2.25 -1.82
N THR A 81 10.47 1.83 -3.08
CA THR A 81 10.21 2.71 -4.23
C THR A 81 9.11 2.12 -5.10
N MET A 82 8.64 2.93 -6.05
CA MET A 82 7.64 2.49 -7.01
C MET A 82 8.04 1.22 -7.78
N GLU A 83 9.34 0.98 -7.91
CA GLU A 83 9.83 -0.20 -8.64
C GLU A 83 9.68 -1.49 -7.84
N ASP A 84 9.51 -1.39 -6.53
CA ASP A 84 9.29 -2.56 -5.68
C ASP A 84 7.84 -3.02 -5.70
N VAL A 85 6.94 -2.25 -6.30
CA VAL A 85 5.51 -2.55 -6.33
C VAL A 85 5.00 -2.57 -7.77
N LEU A 86 4.25 -3.61 -8.13
CA LEU A 86 3.66 -3.77 -9.46
C LEU A 86 2.14 -3.59 -9.35
N GLY A 87 1.75 -2.40 -8.86
CA GLY A 87 0.35 -2.12 -8.55
C GLY A 87 -0.04 -2.38 -7.11
N CYS A 88 0.83 -3.02 -6.34
CA CYS A 88 0.65 -3.25 -4.90
C CYS A 88 0.97 -1.99 -4.10
N ILE A 89 0.89 -2.10 -2.78
CA ILE A 89 1.14 -0.99 -1.86
C ILE A 89 2.28 -1.38 -0.93
N ALA A 90 3.31 -0.55 -0.82
CA ALA A 90 4.38 -0.75 0.15
C ALA A 90 4.28 0.29 1.27
N LEU A 91 4.71 -0.12 2.47
CA LEU A 91 4.64 0.70 3.67
C LEU A 91 6.02 1.14 4.11
N GLY A 92 6.10 2.30 4.78
CA GLY A 92 7.33 2.76 5.40
C GLY A 92 7.06 3.69 6.56
N ARG A 93 8.03 3.82 7.46
CA ARG A 93 7.92 4.71 8.60
C ARG A 93 8.19 6.17 8.25
N ASP A 94 9.03 6.38 7.23
CA ASP A 94 9.49 7.71 6.85
C ASP A 94 9.35 7.92 5.35
N LEU A 95 9.26 9.17 4.95
CA LEU A 95 9.47 9.59 3.58
C LEU A 95 10.93 9.97 3.40
N GLY A 96 11.48 9.66 2.22
CA GLY A 96 12.87 10.00 1.94
C GLY A 96 13.23 9.74 0.49
N CYS A 97 14.51 9.55 0.24
CA CYS A 97 15.05 9.27 -1.09
C CYS A 97 15.91 8.02 -1.04
N LEU A 98 15.82 7.20 -2.08
CA LEU A 98 16.62 6.02 -2.24
C LEU A 98 16.94 5.83 -3.71
N ALA A 99 18.21 5.67 -4.05
CA ALA A 99 18.66 5.50 -5.43
C ALA A 99 18.16 6.63 -6.36
N GLY A 100 18.16 7.86 -5.87
CA GLY A 100 17.75 9.04 -6.65
C GLY A 100 16.24 9.19 -6.83
N LYS A 101 15.43 8.46 -6.09
CA LYS A 101 13.97 8.48 -6.20
C LYS A 101 13.33 8.78 -4.86
N TRP A 102 12.15 9.38 -4.90
CA TRP A 102 11.32 9.46 -3.71
C TRP A 102 10.96 8.06 -3.25
N ALA A 103 10.99 7.86 -1.94
CA ALA A 103 10.84 6.53 -1.34
C ALA A 103 10.14 6.60 -0.01
N VAL A 104 9.65 5.44 0.45
CA VAL A 104 9.34 5.22 1.86
C VAL A 104 10.50 4.43 2.46
N LEU A 105 10.85 4.72 3.70
CA LEU A 105 12.01 4.13 4.37
C LEU A 105 11.57 3.31 5.58
N ARG A 106 12.44 2.39 6.01
CA ARG A 106 12.18 1.48 7.12
C ARG A 106 10.89 0.68 6.90
N SER A 107 10.76 0.15 5.69
CA SER A 107 9.55 -0.54 5.25
C SER A 107 9.26 -1.79 6.08
N LYS A 108 10.29 -2.59 6.38
CA LYS A 108 10.09 -3.83 7.15
C LYS A 108 9.51 -3.53 8.55
N LEU A 109 10.02 -2.49 9.21
CA LEU A 109 9.53 -2.11 10.54
C LEU A 109 8.08 -1.63 10.49
N ALA A 110 7.76 -0.77 9.52
CA ALA A 110 6.39 -0.31 9.33
C ALA A 110 5.45 -1.48 9.03
N TYR A 111 5.88 -2.40 8.19
CA TYR A 111 5.10 -3.56 7.82
C TYR A 111 4.84 -4.47 9.02
N GLU A 112 5.86 -4.73 9.83
CA GLU A 112 5.70 -5.55 11.03
C GLU A 112 4.71 -4.92 12.03
N ASP A 113 4.78 -3.61 12.22
CA ASP A 113 3.83 -2.89 13.07
C ASP A 113 2.40 -2.96 12.52
N PHE A 114 2.25 -2.81 11.21
CA PHE A 114 0.96 -2.91 10.53
C PHE A 114 0.35 -4.30 10.74
N MET A 115 1.13 -5.35 10.47
CA MET A 115 0.64 -6.73 10.63
C MET A 115 0.29 -7.02 12.08
N ARG A 116 1.09 -6.57 13.02
CA ARG A 116 0.81 -6.74 14.45
C ARG A 116 -0.49 -6.04 14.87
N SER A 117 -0.81 -4.92 14.24
CA SER A 117 -2.04 -4.17 14.51
C SER A 117 -3.29 -4.86 13.96
N LEU A 118 -3.16 -5.67 12.92
CA LEU A 118 -4.28 -6.35 12.28
C LEU A 118 -4.46 -7.79 12.73
N LEU A 119 -3.37 -8.54 12.88
CA LEU A 119 -3.47 -9.95 13.26
C LEU A 119 -4.11 -10.11 14.65
N PRO A 120 -4.91 -11.15 14.86
CA PRO A 120 -5.18 -12.30 14.00
C PRO A 120 -6.38 -12.15 13.06
N ARG A 121 -6.81 -10.94 12.71
CA ARG A 121 -7.98 -10.76 11.83
C ARG A 121 -7.73 -11.34 10.47
N HIS A 122 -8.72 -12.07 9.93
CA HIS A 122 -8.65 -12.64 8.59
C HIS A 122 -9.11 -11.65 7.52
N SER A 123 -9.87 -10.62 7.90
CA SER A 123 -10.41 -9.65 6.97
C SER A 123 -10.48 -8.27 7.61
N ALA A 124 -10.49 -7.26 6.74
CA ALA A 124 -10.66 -5.85 7.09
C ALA A 124 -11.12 -5.10 5.84
N GLU A 125 -11.46 -3.83 5.96
CA GLU A 125 -11.71 -2.99 4.79
C GLU A 125 -10.71 -1.86 4.71
N ILE A 126 -10.45 -1.39 3.49
CA ILE A 126 -9.58 -0.25 3.24
C ILE A 126 -10.29 0.75 2.34
N LEU A 127 -10.31 2.00 2.79
CA LEU A 127 -10.80 3.12 2.00
C LEU A 127 -9.60 3.86 1.44
N ILE A 128 -9.50 3.91 0.11
CA ILE A 128 -8.42 4.62 -0.59
C ILE A 128 -9.02 5.88 -1.20
N TYR A 129 -8.48 7.03 -0.82
CA TYR A 129 -8.99 8.30 -1.31
C TYR A 129 -7.86 9.31 -1.47
N ARG A 130 -8.13 10.32 -2.30
CA ARG A 130 -7.19 11.40 -2.57
C ARG A 130 -7.44 12.55 -1.60
N GLU A 131 -6.35 13.12 -1.07
CA GLU A 131 -6.45 14.32 -0.25
C GLU A 131 -7.02 15.46 -1.09
N VAL A 132 -8.02 16.15 -0.53
CA VAL A 132 -8.63 17.31 -1.16
C VAL A 132 -8.11 18.55 -0.43
N ILE A 133 -7.57 19.48 -1.20
CA ILE A 133 -7.03 20.73 -0.66
C ILE A 133 -8.01 21.85 -0.90
#